data_4fd701cb330771e7d756b4e53ea14e66
#
_entry.id   4fd701cb330771e7d756b4e53ea14e66
#
_cell.length_a   1.000
_cell.length_b   1.000
_cell.length_c   1.000
_cell.angle_alpha   90.00
_cell.angle_beta   90.00
_cell.angle_gamma   90.00
#
_symmetry.space_group_name_H-M   'P 1'
#
loop_
_entity.id
_entity.type
_entity.pdbx_description
1 polymer ?
#
loop_
_entity_poly.entity_id
_entity_poly.type
_entity_poly.pdbx_seq_one_letter_code
_entity_poly.pdbx_strand_id
1 'polypeptide(L)'
;MSGLARPEILATTDWLQENLGRFGVRVLDLRWRPDGSAPAVHATGHIPGAVLVDWRAELVDDGENGEAILLTSPDRMATLAARAGISDETTVVVYDDTQSLFAARAWWSLRAYGLESVRVLDGGFPDWAAQGREISNSKVAPWSGGFTIRGPNRMRLTTADVRGLLASPDVTLLDARAPAEYLGYEGNTKRLGHIPGAVNVPVGATSEPGGQRLRDGLALRDLLHRANVTRGRRMVCYDGSGIAAAKLAFVLMLLGHEDVAVYDGGWAEWGNRLDLPVDR
;
A
#
# COMPACT_ATOMS: atom_id res chain seq x y z
N MET A 1 5.88 8.72 -17.91
CA MET A 1 6.38 8.48 -16.50
C MET A 1 7.73 9.16 -16.28
N SER A 2 7.82 10.46 -16.65
CA SER A 2 9.04 11.25 -16.46
C SER A 2 9.26 11.52 -14.96
N GLY A 3 10.53 11.50 -14.53
CA GLY A 3 10.90 11.87 -13.17
C GLY A 3 10.78 10.77 -12.09
N LEU A 4 10.44 9.52 -12.44
CA LEU A 4 10.46 8.40 -11.51
C LEU A 4 11.88 7.83 -11.40
N ALA A 5 12.32 7.55 -10.18
CA ALA A 5 13.64 6.97 -9.93
C ALA A 5 13.62 5.43 -9.95
N ARG A 6 12.47 4.84 -9.60
CA ARG A 6 12.27 3.39 -9.56
C ARG A 6 11.04 2.95 -10.36
N PRO A 7 11.01 3.20 -11.68
CA PRO A 7 9.87 2.86 -12.53
C PRO A 7 9.56 1.35 -12.55
N GLU A 8 10.52 0.50 -12.17
CA GLU A 8 10.37 -0.96 -12.15
C GLU A 8 9.37 -1.47 -11.10
N ILE A 9 9.01 -0.68 -10.09
CA ILE A 9 7.97 -1.06 -9.11
C ILE A 9 6.56 -0.63 -9.54
N LEU A 10 6.44 0.10 -10.65
CA LEU A 10 5.18 0.47 -11.28
C LEU A 10 5.01 -0.32 -12.58
N ALA A 11 3.82 -0.85 -12.83
CA ALA A 11 3.49 -1.48 -14.11
C ALA A 11 2.60 -0.54 -14.93
N THR A 12 2.88 -0.38 -16.22
CA THR A 12 1.91 0.19 -17.17
C THR A 12 0.96 -0.89 -17.66
N THR A 13 -0.18 -0.48 -18.17
CA THR A 13 -1.13 -1.39 -18.82
C THR A 13 -0.50 -2.09 -20.04
N ASP A 14 0.38 -1.40 -20.80
CA ASP A 14 1.12 -1.99 -21.92
C ASP A 14 2.07 -3.08 -21.43
N TRP A 15 2.90 -2.77 -20.41
CA TRP A 15 3.81 -3.74 -19.83
C TRP A 15 3.06 -4.99 -19.34
N LEU A 16 1.93 -4.78 -18.65
CA LEU A 16 1.14 -5.91 -18.15
C LEU A 16 0.58 -6.74 -19.29
N GLN A 17 0.02 -6.12 -20.33
CA GLN A 17 -0.51 -6.83 -21.50
C GLN A 17 0.56 -7.70 -22.19
N GLU A 18 1.78 -7.18 -22.35
CA GLU A 18 2.89 -7.91 -22.96
C GLU A 18 3.40 -9.09 -22.11
N ASN A 19 3.09 -9.08 -20.79
CA ASN A 19 3.57 -10.06 -19.84
C ASN A 19 2.48 -10.96 -19.25
N LEU A 20 1.20 -10.74 -19.60
CA LEU A 20 0.11 -11.64 -19.19
C LEU A 20 0.36 -13.07 -19.67
N GLY A 21 0.06 -14.04 -18.81
CA GLY A 21 0.21 -15.46 -19.11
C GLY A 21 1.66 -15.98 -19.14
N ARG A 22 2.66 -15.11 -18.98
CA ARG A 22 4.06 -15.56 -18.89
C ARG A 22 4.29 -16.34 -17.59
N PHE A 23 5.09 -17.38 -17.71
CA PHE A 23 5.58 -18.10 -16.51
C PHE A 23 6.29 -17.11 -15.57
N GLY A 24 5.94 -17.17 -14.30
CA GLY A 24 6.55 -16.27 -13.29
C GLY A 24 5.87 -14.90 -13.14
N VAL A 25 4.81 -14.57 -13.90
CA VAL A 25 3.99 -13.36 -13.65
C VAL A 25 2.67 -13.77 -13.03
N ARG A 26 2.28 -13.09 -11.95
CA ARG A 26 0.98 -13.26 -11.28
C ARG A 26 0.31 -11.91 -11.12
N VAL A 27 -1.00 -11.90 -11.24
CA VAL A 27 -1.82 -10.69 -11.12
C VAL A 27 -2.78 -10.86 -9.94
N LEU A 28 -2.84 -9.87 -9.04
CA LEU A 28 -3.77 -9.86 -7.91
C LEU A 28 -4.78 -8.72 -8.07
N ASP A 29 -6.05 -9.07 -7.93
CA ASP A 29 -7.18 -8.15 -7.94
C ASP A 29 -7.53 -7.75 -6.51
N LEU A 30 -7.29 -6.49 -6.15
CA LEU A 30 -7.58 -5.91 -4.83
C LEU A 30 -8.83 -5.02 -4.83
N ARG A 31 -9.71 -5.13 -5.82
CA ARG A 31 -10.96 -4.38 -5.86
C ARG A 31 -11.90 -4.83 -4.74
N TRP A 32 -11.85 -4.10 -3.67
CA TRP A 32 -12.62 -4.39 -2.47
C TRP A 32 -13.96 -3.64 -2.45
N ARG A 33 -14.95 -4.21 -1.76
CA ARG A 33 -16.28 -3.63 -1.56
C ARG A 33 -16.71 -3.83 -0.11
N PRO A 34 -17.15 -2.77 0.58
CA PRO A 34 -17.56 -2.87 1.98
C PRO A 34 -18.81 -3.73 2.21
N ASP A 35 -19.62 -3.91 1.17
CA ASP A 35 -20.84 -4.75 1.20
C ASP A 35 -20.56 -6.23 0.87
N GLY A 36 -19.29 -6.62 0.70
CA GLY A 36 -18.89 -7.98 0.37
C GLY A 36 -19.10 -8.39 -1.10
N SER A 37 -19.49 -7.46 -1.98
CA SER A 37 -19.75 -7.77 -3.39
C SER A 37 -18.50 -7.95 -4.25
N ALA A 38 -17.28 -7.81 -3.71
CA ALA A 38 -16.03 -7.94 -4.46
C ALA A 38 -15.93 -9.26 -5.27
N PRO A 39 -16.32 -10.45 -4.76
CA PRO A 39 -16.32 -11.67 -5.55
C PRO A 39 -17.25 -11.62 -6.78
N ALA A 40 -18.42 -11.01 -6.65
CA ALA A 40 -19.34 -10.82 -7.77
C ALA A 40 -18.78 -9.85 -8.81
N VAL A 41 -18.18 -8.72 -8.36
CA VAL A 41 -17.51 -7.76 -9.24
C VAL A 41 -16.36 -8.43 -10.00
N HIS A 42 -15.53 -9.21 -9.33
CA HIS A 42 -14.45 -9.98 -9.98
C HIS A 42 -14.99 -10.97 -11.01
N ALA A 43 -16.07 -11.69 -10.68
CA ALA A 43 -16.67 -12.68 -11.57
C ALA A 43 -17.34 -12.05 -12.82
N THR A 44 -17.76 -10.79 -12.76
CA THR A 44 -18.29 -10.08 -13.94
C THR A 44 -17.19 -9.64 -14.90
N GLY A 45 -15.96 -9.44 -14.40
CA GLY A 45 -14.83 -9.08 -15.25
C GLY A 45 -13.59 -8.70 -14.45
N HIS A 46 -12.46 -9.27 -14.81
CA HIS A 46 -11.13 -9.00 -14.23
C HIS A 46 -10.03 -9.06 -15.29
N ILE A 47 -8.85 -8.58 -14.98
CA ILE A 47 -7.68 -8.73 -15.85
C ILE A 47 -7.37 -10.24 -15.99
N PRO A 48 -7.15 -10.76 -17.20
CA PRO A 48 -6.97 -12.19 -17.41
C PRO A 48 -5.93 -12.82 -16.46
N GLY A 49 -6.32 -13.92 -15.80
CA GLY A 49 -5.47 -14.62 -14.85
C GLY A 49 -5.33 -13.97 -13.46
N ALA A 50 -6.04 -12.87 -13.19
CA ALA A 50 -5.98 -12.22 -11.89
C ALA A 50 -6.68 -13.02 -10.80
N VAL A 51 -6.01 -13.21 -9.68
CA VAL A 51 -6.54 -13.83 -8.45
C VAL A 51 -7.13 -12.74 -7.57
N LEU A 52 -8.41 -12.89 -7.20
CA LEU A 52 -9.04 -11.98 -6.24
C LEU A 52 -8.40 -12.16 -4.85
N VAL A 53 -8.08 -11.03 -4.22
CA VAL A 53 -7.59 -10.96 -2.84
C VAL A 53 -8.47 -10.01 -2.04
N ASP A 54 -9.10 -10.51 -1.01
CA ASP A 54 -9.77 -9.67 -0.03
C ASP A 54 -8.71 -9.13 0.96
N TRP A 55 -8.31 -7.88 0.76
CA TRP A 55 -7.28 -7.29 1.60
C TRP A 55 -7.65 -7.30 3.09
N ARG A 56 -8.94 -7.11 3.43
CA ARG A 56 -9.40 -7.09 4.83
C ARG A 56 -9.34 -8.48 5.47
N ALA A 57 -9.63 -9.51 4.70
CA ALA A 57 -9.61 -10.89 5.18
C ALA A 57 -8.22 -11.54 5.10
N GLU A 58 -7.36 -11.13 4.16
CA GLU A 58 -6.14 -11.89 3.84
C GLU A 58 -4.83 -11.15 4.11
N LEU A 59 -4.83 -9.79 4.10
CA LEU A 59 -3.60 -9.00 4.26
C LEU A 59 -3.46 -8.33 5.62
N VAL A 60 -4.48 -8.45 6.47
CA VAL A 60 -4.47 -7.80 7.78
C VAL A 60 -5.03 -8.70 8.87
N ASP A 61 -4.56 -8.47 10.09
CA ASP A 61 -5.09 -9.02 11.34
C ASP A 61 -5.59 -7.87 12.21
N ASP A 62 -6.57 -8.11 13.06
CA ASP A 62 -7.01 -7.12 14.04
C ASP A 62 -5.97 -7.01 15.17
N GLY A 63 -5.68 -5.79 15.59
CA GLY A 63 -4.87 -5.53 16.77
C GLY A 63 -5.56 -6.01 18.06
N GLU A 64 -4.81 -6.06 19.16
CA GLU A 64 -5.27 -6.68 20.43
C GLU A 64 -6.63 -6.17 20.91
N ASN A 65 -6.98 -4.91 20.67
CA ASN A 65 -8.25 -4.31 21.09
C ASN A 65 -9.22 -4.10 19.91
N GLY A 66 -8.92 -4.60 18.70
CA GLY A 66 -9.70 -4.34 17.50
C GLY A 66 -9.68 -2.88 17.02
N GLU A 67 -8.86 -2.00 17.66
CA GLU A 67 -8.77 -0.58 17.33
C GLU A 67 -7.88 -0.33 16.09
N ALA A 68 -6.87 -1.16 15.87
CA ALA A 68 -5.97 -1.09 14.73
C ALA A 68 -6.09 -2.34 13.85
N ILE A 69 -5.76 -2.19 12.57
CA ILE A 69 -5.53 -3.31 11.66
C ILE A 69 -4.04 -3.40 11.35
N LEU A 70 -3.48 -4.57 11.53
CA LEU A 70 -2.05 -4.83 11.44
C LEU A 70 -1.73 -5.71 10.23
N LEU A 71 -0.48 -5.78 9.84
CA LEU A 71 -0.01 -6.72 8.83
C LEU A 71 -0.38 -8.16 9.26
N THR A 72 -0.97 -8.90 8.34
CA THR A 72 -1.36 -10.29 8.54
C THR A 72 -0.18 -11.16 9.01
N SER A 73 -0.49 -12.24 9.70
CA SER A 73 0.53 -13.18 10.19
C SER A 73 1.33 -13.86 9.06
N PRO A 74 2.55 -14.36 9.33
CA PRO A 74 3.35 -15.11 8.36
C PRO A 74 2.60 -16.28 7.72
N ASP A 75 1.84 -17.03 8.53
CA ASP A 75 1.11 -18.23 8.07
C ASP A 75 -0.02 -17.86 7.09
N ARG A 76 -0.74 -16.77 7.36
CA ARG A 76 -1.78 -16.28 6.43
C ARG A 76 -1.18 -15.73 5.15
N MET A 77 -0.04 -15.03 5.23
CA MET A 77 0.68 -14.59 4.04
C MET A 77 1.18 -15.78 3.21
N ALA A 78 1.70 -16.83 3.84
CA ALA A 78 2.11 -18.05 3.16
C ALA A 78 0.92 -18.73 2.45
N THR A 79 -0.23 -18.79 3.13
CA THR A 79 -1.48 -19.35 2.57
C THR A 79 -1.93 -18.55 1.33
N LEU A 80 -1.93 -17.21 1.41
CA LEU A 80 -2.24 -16.35 0.27
C LEU A 80 -1.26 -16.58 -0.88
N ALA A 81 0.04 -16.59 -0.60
CA ALA A 81 1.08 -16.77 -1.61
C ALA A 81 0.95 -18.13 -2.32
N ALA A 82 0.71 -19.20 -1.57
CA ALA A 82 0.49 -20.54 -2.13
C ALA A 82 -0.73 -20.56 -3.07
N ARG A 83 -1.87 -20.02 -2.61
CA ARG A 83 -3.12 -19.96 -3.39
C ARG A 83 -2.98 -19.12 -4.66
N ALA A 84 -2.22 -18.03 -4.58
CA ALA A 84 -1.99 -17.14 -5.71
C ALA A 84 -0.86 -17.61 -6.64
N GLY A 85 -0.19 -18.72 -6.35
CA GLY A 85 0.92 -19.25 -7.15
C GLY A 85 2.16 -18.37 -7.11
N ILE A 86 2.40 -17.71 -5.98
CA ILE A 86 3.56 -16.84 -5.78
C ILE A 86 4.74 -17.68 -5.25
N SER A 87 5.89 -17.50 -5.87
CA SER A 87 7.19 -18.04 -5.44
C SER A 87 8.21 -16.92 -5.32
N ASP A 88 9.39 -17.20 -4.81
CA ASP A 88 10.46 -16.20 -4.63
C ASP A 88 10.86 -15.49 -5.94
N GLU A 89 10.68 -16.14 -7.08
CA GLU A 89 11.02 -15.63 -8.42
C GLU A 89 9.84 -14.98 -9.15
N THR A 90 8.66 -14.94 -8.51
CA THR A 90 7.45 -14.42 -9.15
C THR A 90 7.47 -12.90 -9.19
N THR A 91 7.17 -12.32 -10.36
CA THR A 91 6.77 -10.92 -10.48
C THR A 91 5.28 -10.81 -10.22
N VAL A 92 4.90 -10.15 -9.14
CA VAL A 92 3.50 -9.93 -8.79
C VAL A 92 3.06 -8.54 -9.23
N VAL A 93 1.97 -8.45 -9.99
CA VAL A 93 1.32 -7.19 -10.32
C VAL A 93 0.03 -7.08 -9.51
N VAL A 94 -0.11 -6.03 -8.75
CA VAL A 94 -1.29 -5.76 -7.92
C VAL A 94 -2.08 -4.59 -8.50
N TYR A 95 -3.42 -4.69 -8.51
CA TYR A 95 -4.28 -3.61 -8.96
C TYR A 95 -5.56 -3.49 -8.12
N ASP A 96 -6.14 -2.30 -8.13
CA ASP A 96 -7.47 -2.02 -7.59
C ASP A 96 -8.26 -1.07 -8.52
N ASP A 97 -9.33 -0.48 -8.02
CA ASP A 97 -10.09 0.59 -8.64
C ASP A 97 -10.28 1.80 -7.70
N THR A 98 -9.38 1.94 -6.74
CA THR A 98 -9.45 2.92 -5.64
C THR A 98 -8.13 3.68 -5.54
N GLN A 99 -7.62 4.17 -6.70
CA GLN A 99 -6.39 4.96 -6.76
C GLN A 99 -5.16 4.26 -6.14
N SER A 100 -5.04 2.97 -6.32
CA SER A 100 -3.96 2.13 -5.80
C SER A 100 -3.85 2.06 -4.26
N LEU A 101 -4.92 2.32 -3.51
CA LEU A 101 -4.89 2.24 -2.04
C LEU A 101 -4.70 0.80 -1.55
N PHE A 102 -5.55 -0.11 -1.99
CA PHE A 102 -5.48 -1.52 -1.59
C PHE A 102 -4.35 -2.26 -2.33
N ALA A 103 -4.09 -1.88 -3.58
CA ALA A 103 -2.96 -2.40 -4.34
C ALA A 103 -1.63 -2.06 -3.66
N ALA A 104 -1.45 -0.83 -3.17
CA ALA A 104 -0.25 -0.44 -2.43
C ALA A 104 -0.14 -1.13 -1.07
N ARG A 105 -1.27 -1.42 -0.38
CA ARG A 105 -1.25 -2.23 0.84
C ARG A 105 -0.74 -3.65 0.54
N ALA A 106 -1.23 -4.29 -0.53
CA ALA A 106 -0.74 -5.61 -0.95
C ALA A 106 0.74 -5.57 -1.36
N TRP A 107 1.15 -4.56 -2.13
CA TRP A 107 2.54 -4.33 -2.50
C TRP A 107 3.45 -4.24 -1.27
N TRP A 108 3.07 -3.42 -0.28
CA TRP A 108 3.82 -3.26 0.96
C TRP A 108 3.86 -4.56 1.77
N SER A 109 2.71 -5.26 1.91
CA SER A 109 2.61 -6.50 2.68
C SER A 109 3.52 -7.59 2.13
N LEU A 110 3.52 -7.81 0.82
CA LEU A 110 4.40 -8.78 0.17
C LEU A 110 5.88 -8.42 0.33
N ARG A 111 6.23 -7.14 0.16
CA ARG A 111 7.60 -6.66 0.34
C ARG A 111 8.07 -6.72 1.80
N ALA A 112 7.19 -6.48 2.76
CA ALA A 112 7.50 -6.63 4.18
C ALA A 112 7.87 -8.08 4.52
N TYR A 113 7.33 -9.04 3.80
CA TYR A 113 7.68 -10.46 3.92
C TYR A 113 8.80 -10.93 2.99
N GLY A 114 9.43 -10.01 2.23
CA GLY A 114 10.65 -10.27 1.48
C GLY A 114 10.47 -10.54 -0.02
N LEU A 115 9.26 -10.37 -0.59
CA LEU A 115 9.08 -10.47 -2.04
C LEU A 115 9.50 -9.15 -2.71
N GLU A 116 10.62 -9.17 -3.41
CA GLU A 116 11.19 -7.96 -4.04
C GLU A 116 10.44 -7.54 -5.31
N SER A 117 10.00 -8.49 -6.13
CA SER A 117 9.42 -8.23 -7.46
C SER A 117 7.90 -8.03 -7.39
N VAL A 118 7.45 -6.92 -6.78
CA VAL A 118 6.04 -6.52 -6.73
C VAL A 118 5.86 -5.17 -7.43
N ARG A 119 4.87 -5.08 -8.30
CA ARG A 119 4.53 -3.88 -9.07
C ARG A 119 3.09 -3.47 -8.82
N VAL A 120 2.83 -2.17 -8.73
CA VAL A 120 1.46 -1.63 -8.74
C VAL A 120 1.08 -1.25 -10.17
N LEU A 121 -0.10 -1.66 -10.63
CA LEU A 121 -0.61 -1.26 -11.95
C LEU A 121 -1.10 0.19 -11.89
N ASP A 122 -0.44 1.08 -12.64
CA ASP A 122 -0.84 2.49 -12.74
C ASP A 122 -2.21 2.64 -13.40
N GLY A 123 -3.12 3.36 -12.75
CA GLY A 123 -4.50 3.52 -13.20
C GLY A 123 -5.42 2.33 -12.90
N GLY A 124 -4.89 1.19 -12.44
CA GLY A 124 -5.64 0.02 -12.01
C GLY A 124 -6.59 -0.56 -13.06
N PHE A 125 -7.65 -1.23 -12.59
CA PHE A 125 -8.65 -1.83 -13.49
C PHE A 125 -9.40 -0.81 -14.36
N PRO A 126 -9.78 0.40 -13.87
CA PRO A 126 -10.47 1.39 -14.70
C PRO A 126 -9.69 1.78 -15.96
N ASP A 127 -8.39 2.01 -15.84
CA ASP A 127 -7.54 2.36 -16.99
C ASP A 127 -7.34 1.19 -17.95
N TRP A 128 -7.21 -0.03 -17.43
CA TRP A 128 -7.17 -1.25 -18.23
C TRP A 128 -8.42 -1.40 -19.09
N ALA A 129 -9.59 -1.25 -18.48
CA ALA A 129 -10.89 -1.36 -19.16
C ALA A 129 -11.12 -0.20 -20.17
N ALA A 130 -10.79 1.04 -19.78
CA ALA A 130 -10.95 2.21 -20.64
C ALA A 130 -10.11 2.15 -21.92
N GLN A 131 -8.99 1.42 -21.92
CA GLN A 131 -8.16 1.19 -23.09
C GLN A 131 -8.68 0.03 -23.97
N GLY A 132 -9.83 -0.55 -23.67
CA GLY A 132 -10.43 -1.66 -24.43
C GLY A 132 -9.63 -2.95 -24.37
N ARG A 133 -8.83 -3.14 -23.32
CA ARG A 133 -8.02 -4.35 -23.13
C ARG A 133 -8.88 -5.54 -22.74
N GLU A 134 -8.35 -6.74 -22.94
CA GLU A 134 -9.06 -7.98 -22.64
C GLU A 134 -9.49 -8.06 -21.18
N ILE A 135 -10.78 -8.39 -20.98
CA ILE A 135 -11.38 -8.63 -19.68
C ILE A 135 -11.88 -10.07 -19.67
N SER A 136 -11.50 -10.83 -18.65
CA SER A 136 -11.88 -12.22 -18.45
C SER A 136 -12.93 -12.34 -17.34
N ASN A 137 -13.84 -13.28 -17.48
CA ASN A 137 -14.74 -13.76 -16.43
C ASN A 137 -14.46 -15.23 -16.08
N SER A 138 -13.39 -15.80 -16.63
CA SER A 138 -13.00 -17.19 -16.41
C SER A 138 -12.42 -17.39 -15.03
N LYS A 139 -12.80 -18.47 -14.37
CA LYS A 139 -12.17 -18.85 -13.10
C LYS A 139 -10.68 -19.12 -13.31
N VAL A 140 -9.85 -18.50 -12.47
CA VAL A 140 -8.41 -18.75 -12.45
C VAL A 140 -8.17 -20.15 -11.90
N ALA A 141 -7.42 -20.97 -12.62
CA ALA A 141 -7.01 -22.28 -12.13
C ALA A 141 -6.13 -22.12 -10.88
N PRO A 142 -6.28 -22.99 -9.88
CA PRO A 142 -5.42 -22.94 -8.70
C PRO A 142 -3.97 -23.16 -9.11
N TRP A 143 -3.09 -22.29 -8.61
CA TRP A 143 -1.65 -22.44 -8.75
C TRP A 143 -1.08 -23.03 -7.45
N SER A 144 0.09 -23.61 -7.53
CA SER A 144 0.90 -23.93 -6.36
C SER A 144 2.10 -23.00 -6.34
N GLY A 145 2.22 -22.19 -5.30
CA GLY A 145 3.37 -21.32 -5.09
C GLY A 145 4.21 -21.81 -3.90
N GLY A 146 5.45 -21.40 -3.86
CA GLY A 146 6.39 -21.68 -2.77
C GLY A 146 7.19 -20.44 -2.43
N PHE A 147 6.52 -19.42 -1.85
CA PHE A 147 7.17 -18.20 -1.39
C PHE A 147 7.78 -18.39 -0.01
N THR A 148 9.06 -18.07 0.13
CA THR A 148 9.78 -18.14 1.40
C THR A 148 9.50 -16.90 2.24
N ILE A 149 8.65 -17.03 3.25
CA ILE A 149 8.35 -15.94 4.19
C ILE A 149 9.60 -15.65 5.04
N ARG A 150 10.13 -14.43 4.95
CA ARG A 150 11.32 -13.98 5.69
C ARG A 150 10.99 -13.16 6.95
N GLY A 151 9.70 -13.17 7.38
CA GLY A 151 9.20 -12.35 8.48
C GLY A 151 9.06 -10.89 8.08
N PRO A 152 8.34 -10.07 8.84
CA PRO A 152 8.28 -8.64 8.53
C PRO A 152 9.67 -8.01 8.70
N ASN A 153 10.12 -7.35 7.65
CA ASN A 153 11.41 -6.67 7.60
C ASN A 153 11.30 -5.21 8.12
N ARG A 154 12.39 -4.44 7.96
CA ARG A 154 12.47 -3.03 8.39
C ARG A 154 11.41 -2.08 7.77
N MET A 155 10.63 -2.53 6.79
CA MET A 155 9.53 -1.75 6.21
C MET A 155 8.30 -1.70 7.11
N ARG A 156 8.21 -2.54 8.14
CA ARG A 156 7.16 -2.51 9.16
C ARG A 156 7.72 -1.97 10.47
N LEU A 157 7.03 -1.00 11.08
CA LEU A 157 7.31 -0.51 12.41
C LEU A 157 6.11 -0.69 13.33
N THR A 158 6.40 -1.00 14.58
CA THR A 158 5.45 -1.06 15.69
C THR A 158 5.37 0.28 16.42
N THR A 159 4.39 0.42 17.31
CA THR A 159 4.29 1.58 18.21
C THR A 159 5.54 1.79 19.06
N ALA A 160 6.15 0.72 19.55
CA ALA A 160 7.38 0.80 20.32
C ALA A 160 8.55 1.37 19.49
N ASP A 161 8.66 0.94 18.22
CA ASP A 161 9.68 1.44 17.30
C ASP A 161 9.49 2.94 17.06
N VAL A 162 8.26 3.37 16.69
CA VAL A 162 7.98 4.79 16.42
C VAL A 162 8.20 5.66 17.64
N ARG A 163 7.78 5.20 18.82
CA ARG A 163 8.05 5.91 20.08
C ARG A 163 9.54 6.14 20.30
N GLY A 164 10.37 5.15 20.00
CA GLY A 164 11.84 5.26 20.10
C GLY A 164 12.46 6.22 19.09
N LEU A 165 11.75 6.53 17.99
CA LEU A 165 12.23 7.39 16.90
C LEU A 165 11.82 8.87 17.02
N LEU A 166 10.92 9.24 17.94
CA LEU A 166 10.35 10.60 18.04
C LEU A 166 11.39 11.72 18.15
N ALA A 167 12.51 11.46 18.81
CA ALA A 167 13.57 12.46 19.02
C ALA A 167 14.72 12.33 18.01
N SER A 168 14.61 11.43 17.03
CA SER A 168 15.69 11.19 16.07
C SER A 168 15.69 12.25 14.98
N PRO A 169 16.78 13.00 14.78
CA PRO A 169 16.87 13.97 13.69
C PRO A 169 16.97 13.31 12.30
N ASP A 170 17.25 12.01 12.25
CA ASP A 170 17.44 11.25 11.01
C ASP A 170 16.13 10.61 10.51
N VAL A 171 15.02 10.82 11.20
CA VAL A 171 13.71 10.28 10.86
C VAL A 171 12.74 11.41 10.52
N THR A 172 11.96 11.20 9.47
CA THR A 172 10.81 12.04 9.12
C THR A 172 9.55 11.22 9.22
N LEU A 173 8.67 11.58 10.15
CA LEU A 173 7.33 11.00 10.26
C LEU A 173 6.40 11.69 9.26
N LEU A 174 5.63 10.91 8.51
CA LEU A 174 4.72 11.40 7.47
C LEU A 174 3.30 10.90 7.74
N ASP A 175 2.40 11.83 7.98
CA ASP A 175 0.97 11.55 8.17
C ASP A 175 0.25 11.62 6.82
N ALA A 176 -0.26 10.47 6.36
CA ALA A 176 -0.96 10.34 5.07
C ALA A 176 -2.45 10.67 5.13
N ARG A 177 -2.99 11.02 6.30
CA ARG A 177 -4.41 11.36 6.51
C ARG A 177 -4.78 12.71 5.89
N ALA A 178 -6.09 12.96 5.84
CA ALA A 178 -6.60 14.26 5.44
C ALA A 178 -6.10 15.39 6.39
N PRO A 179 -5.92 16.64 5.89
CA PRO A 179 -5.46 17.75 6.73
C PRO A 179 -6.34 17.99 7.97
N ALA A 180 -7.66 17.81 7.87
CA ALA A 180 -8.57 18.00 8.98
C ALA A 180 -8.33 16.98 10.12
N GLU A 181 -8.02 15.73 9.78
CA GLU A 181 -7.65 14.69 10.75
C GLU A 181 -6.28 14.99 11.40
N TYR A 182 -5.29 15.39 10.59
CA TYR A 182 -3.97 15.76 11.08
C TYR A 182 -4.02 16.94 12.06
N LEU A 183 -4.81 17.97 11.74
CA LEU A 183 -4.99 19.15 12.61
C LEU A 183 -5.90 18.90 13.81
N GLY A 184 -6.47 17.69 13.92
CA GLY A 184 -7.34 17.33 15.02
C GLY A 184 -8.72 17.98 14.99
N TYR A 185 -9.22 18.36 13.82
CA TYR A 185 -10.60 18.82 13.63
C TYR A 185 -11.58 17.68 13.45
N GLU A 186 -11.09 16.53 12.97
CA GLU A 186 -11.88 15.32 12.73
C GLU A 186 -11.13 14.09 13.28
N GLY A 187 -11.86 12.99 13.48
CA GLY A 187 -11.31 11.70 13.85
C GLY A 187 -12.25 10.87 14.72
N ASN A 188 -11.90 9.60 14.88
CA ASN A 188 -12.69 8.61 15.63
C ASN A 188 -11.90 7.95 16.77
N THR A 189 -10.74 8.50 17.12
CA THR A 189 -9.89 8.02 18.23
C THR A 189 -10.13 8.83 19.51
N LYS A 190 -9.70 8.33 20.67
CA LYS A 190 -9.85 9.00 21.98
C LYS A 190 -9.20 10.39 22.02
N ARG A 191 -8.13 10.58 21.25
CA ARG A 191 -7.44 11.87 21.12
C ARG A 191 -7.32 12.24 19.65
N LEU A 192 -7.49 13.51 19.34
CA LEU A 192 -7.37 14.07 18.00
C LEU A 192 -6.04 14.79 17.84
N GLY A 193 -5.53 14.86 16.62
CA GLY A 193 -4.25 15.48 16.30
C GLY A 193 -3.33 14.52 15.54
N HIS A 194 -2.03 14.60 15.77
CA HIS A 194 -1.01 13.83 15.06
C HIS A 194 0.16 13.42 15.97
N ILE A 195 1.03 12.54 15.50
CA ILE A 195 2.27 12.14 16.19
C ILE A 195 3.20 13.37 16.20
N PRO A 196 3.79 13.74 17.36
CA PRO A 196 4.65 14.91 17.45
C PRO A 196 5.77 14.96 16.42
N GLY A 197 5.90 16.11 15.77
CA GLY A 197 6.90 16.33 14.72
C GLY A 197 6.59 15.69 13.37
N ALA A 198 5.43 15.05 13.21
CA ALA A 198 5.01 14.51 11.92
C ALA A 198 4.66 15.63 10.92
N VAL A 199 4.90 15.36 9.66
CA VAL A 199 4.56 16.24 8.53
C VAL A 199 3.37 15.64 7.78
N ASN A 200 2.36 16.46 7.47
CA ASN A 200 1.21 15.98 6.72
C ASN A 200 1.48 15.94 5.22
N VAL A 201 1.31 14.77 4.62
CA VAL A 201 1.35 14.53 3.19
C VAL A 201 0.10 13.73 2.80
N PRO A 202 -1.03 14.40 2.56
CA PRO A 202 -2.29 13.73 2.28
C PRO A 202 -2.19 12.80 1.07
N VAL A 203 -2.49 11.52 1.26
CA VAL A 203 -2.34 10.51 0.19
C VAL A 203 -3.18 10.81 -1.04
N GLY A 204 -4.34 11.44 -0.89
CA GLY A 204 -5.18 11.87 -2.00
C GLY A 204 -4.48 12.85 -2.97
N ALA A 205 -3.50 13.62 -2.48
CA ALA A 205 -2.73 14.53 -3.31
C ALA A 205 -1.71 13.81 -4.23
N THR A 206 -1.52 12.51 -4.08
CA THR A 206 -0.57 11.72 -4.90
C THR A 206 -1.19 11.21 -6.21
N SER A 207 -2.51 11.25 -6.35
CA SER A 207 -3.21 10.83 -7.56
C SER A 207 -3.65 12.03 -8.41
N GLU A 208 -3.86 11.79 -9.70
CA GLU A 208 -4.47 12.78 -10.60
C GLU A 208 -5.90 13.11 -10.10
N PRO A 209 -6.27 14.41 -10.15
CA PRO A 209 -7.61 14.82 -9.71
C PRO A 209 -8.71 14.09 -10.50
N GLY A 210 -9.59 13.38 -9.80
CA GLY A 210 -10.68 12.61 -10.41
C GLY A 210 -10.24 11.37 -11.19
N GLY A 211 -8.94 11.08 -11.24
CA GLY A 211 -8.36 9.92 -11.95
C GLY A 211 -7.95 8.79 -11.03
N GLN A 212 -7.50 7.70 -11.64
CA GLN A 212 -6.97 6.52 -10.93
C GLN A 212 -5.44 6.47 -10.94
N ARG A 213 -4.80 7.21 -11.85
CA ARG A 213 -3.34 7.22 -11.99
C ARG A 213 -2.68 8.05 -10.92
N LEU A 214 -1.43 7.72 -10.65
CA LEU A 214 -0.54 8.59 -9.90
C LEU A 214 -0.24 9.86 -10.72
N ARG A 215 0.01 10.96 -10.02
CA ARG A 215 0.57 12.15 -10.66
C ARG A 215 1.96 11.84 -11.20
N ASP A 216 2.41 12.63 -12.17
CA ASP A 216 3.76 12.46 -12.71
C ASP A 216 4.84 12.69 -11.63
N GLY A 217 6.05 12.17 -11.91
CA GLY A 217 7.12 12.21 -10.92
C GLY A 217 7.58 13.61 -10.54
N LEU A 218 7.40 14.62 -11.39
CA LEU A 218 7.74 16.01 -11.06
C LEU A 218 6.71 16.61 -10.10
N ALA A 219 5.42 16.40 -10.36
CA ALA A 219 4.35 16.84 -9.48
C ALA A 219 4.40 16.17 -8.10
N LEU A 220 4.76 14.87 -8.05
CA LEU A 220 4.97 14.16 -6.79
C LEU A 220 6.17 14.71 -6.01
N ARG A 221 7.28 15.04 -6.68
CA ARG A 221 8.44 15.68 -6.03
C ARG A 221 8.11 17.06 -5.48
N ASP A 222 7.35 17.86 -6.24
CA ASP A 222 6.89 19.17 -5.80
C ASP A 222 5.98 19.06 -4.55
N LEU A 223 5.07 18.08 -4.53
CA LEU A 223 4.25 17.78 -3.35
C LEU A 223 5.12 17.52 -2.10
N LEU A 224 6.12 16.64 -2.22
CA LEU A 224 7.03 16.33 -1.11
C LEU A 224 7.89 17.53 -0.71
N HIS A 225 8.37 18.30 -1.67
CA HIS A 225 9.18 19.50 -1.41
C HIS A 225 8.39 20.55 -0.62
N ARG A 226 7.13 20.81 -1.00
CA ARG A 226 6.25 21.73 -0.25
C ARG A 226 6.00 21.26 1.19
N ALA A 227 6.01 19.96 1.43
CA ALA A 227 5.91 19.38 2.76
C ALA A 227 7.27 19.28 3.48
N ASN A 228 8.33 19.89 2.93
CA ASN A 228 9.71 19.83 3.48
C ASN A 228 10.25 18.39 3.67
N VAL A 229 9.78 17.45 2.85
CA VAL A 229 10.29 16.08 2.84
C VAL A 229 11.60 16.04 2.03
N THR A 230 12.72 15.77 2.70
CA THR A 230 14.05 15.78 2.10
C THR A 230 14.60 14.35 1.91
N ARG A 231 15.49 14.16 0.92
CA ARG A 231 16.20 12.90 0.75
C ARG A 231 17.24 12.67 1.86
N GLY A 232 17.60 11.43 2.06
CA GLY A 232 18.69 11.04 2.97
C GLY A 232 18.26 10.78 4.41
N ARG A 233 16.97 10.90 4.73
CA ARG A 233 16.40 10.54 6.03
C ARG A 233 15.54 9.29 5.91
N ARG A 234 15.45 8.53 6.99
CA ARG A 234 14.46 7.46 7.10
C ARG A 234 13.05 8.07 7.10
N MET A 235 12.19 7.59 6.18
CA MET A 235 10.81 8.03 6.07
C MET A 235 9.90 7.01 6.75
N VAL A 236 9.07 7.46 7.68
CA VAL A 236 8.10 6.61 8.37
C VAL A 236 6.70 7.14 8.06
N CYS A 237 5.94 6.41 7.26
CA CYS A 237 4.59 6.76 6.88
C CYS A 237 3.59 6.16 7.87
N TYR A 238 2.57 6.92 8.24
CA TYR A 238 1.41 6.40 8.97
C TYR A 238 0.12 7.07 8.48
N ASP A 239 -1.00 6.44 8.77
CA ASP A 239 -2.34 6.97 8.60
C ASP A 239 -3.27 6.43 9.69
N GLY A 240 -4.58 6.36 9.45
CA GLY A 240 -5.52 5.74 10.39
C GLY A 240 -5.32 4.24 10.55
N SER A 241 -5.01 3.53 9.46
CA SER A 241 -5.12 2.08 9.36
C SER A 241 -4.01 1.37 8.57
N GLY A 242 -2.97 2.08 8.17
CA GLY A 242 -1.84 1.54 7.40
C GLY A 242 -2.09 1.37 5.89
N ILE A 243 -3.27 1.76 5.39
CA ILE A 243 -3.62 1.63 3.95
C ILE A 243 -3.06 2.81 3.16
N ALA A 244 -3.43 4.04 3.55
CA ALA A 244 -2.92 5.26 2.92
C ALA A 244 -1.41 5.43 3.14
N ALA A 245 -0.91 5.01 4.30
CA ALA A 245 0.52 4.98 4.62
C ALA A 245 1.31 4.06 3.67
N ALA A 246 0.78 2.89 3.34
CA ALA A 246 1.41 1.99 2.39
C ALA A 246 1.49 2.60 0.98
N LYS A 247 0.46 3.33 0.55
CA LYS A 247 0.50 4.06 -0.74
C LYS A 247 1.50 5.21 -0.71
N LEU A 248 1.58 5.97 0.38
CA LEU A 248 2.59 7.03 0.53
C LEU A 248 4.00 6.44 0.52
N ALA A 249 4.23 5.32 1.21
CA ALA A 249 5.50 4.59 1.20
C ALA A 249 5.86 4.12 -0.22
N PHE A 250 4.91 3.58 -0.97
CA PHE A 250 5.09 3.22 -2.37
C PHE A 250 5.53 4.42 -3.22
N VAL A 251 4.85 5.57 -3.09
CA VAL A 251 5.19 6.81 -3.83
C VAL A 251 6.61 7.30 -3.49
N LEU A 252 6.99 7.28 -2.21
CA LEU A 252 8.34 7.65 -1.79
C LEU A 252 9.40 6.74 -2.42
N MET A 253 9.19 5.42 -2.39
CA MET A 253 10.12 4.48 -3.01
C MET A 253 10.16 4.64 -4.54
N LEU A 254 9.04 4.90 -5.18
CA LEU A 254 8.96 5.20 -6.62
C LEU A 254 9.79 6.45 -6.99
N LEU A 255 9.87 7.44 -6.10
CA LEU A 255 10.68 8.65 -6.25
C LEU A 255 12.15 8.48 -5.85
N GLY A 256 12.54 7.31 -5.34
CA GLY A 256 13.92 6.94 -5.02
C GLY A 256 14.34 7.16 -3.57
N HIS A 257 13.39 7.28 -2.62
CA HIS A 257 13.73 7.13 -1.20
C HIS A 257 13.94 5.64 -0.89
N GLU A 258 15.08 5.30 -0.30
CA GLU A 258 15.49 3.90 -0.11
C GLU A 258 15.07 3.34 1.26
N ASP A 259 15.10 4.19 2.30
CA ASP A 259 14.74 3.80 3.67
C ASP A 259 13.35 4.32 4.04
N VAL A 260 12.34 3.54 3.64
CA VAL A 260 10.92 3.86 3.85
C VAL A 260 10.27 2.74 4.64
N ALA A 261 9.53 3.11 5.68
CA ALA A 261 8.78 2.20 6.52
C ALA A 261 7.33 2.69 6.73
N VAL A 262 6.46 1.77 7.09
CA VAL A 262 5.09 2.05 7.52
C VAL A 262 4.96 1.73 9.00
N TYR A 263 4.44 2.67 9.77
CA TYR A 263 3.95 2.42 11.11
C TYR A 263 2.58 1.75 10.99
N ASP A 264 2.57 0.45 11.22
CA ASP A 264 1.46 -0.43 10.90
C ASP A 264 0.22 -0.20 11.77
N GLY A 265 0.40 0.11 13.06
CA GLY A 265 -0.71 0.43 13.98
C GLY A 265 -1.38 1.78 13.69
N GLY A 266 -0.66 2.69 13.07
CA GLY A 266 -1.16 3.99 12.65
C GLY A 266 -1.76 4.84 13.78
N TRP A 267 -2.57 5.81 13.38
CA TRP A 267 -3.28 6.67 14.32
C TRP A 267 -4.37 5.94 15.11
N ALA A 268 -4.94 4.87 14.54
CA ALA A 268 -5.92 4.04 15.24
C ALA A 268 -5.35 3.43 16.53
N GLU A 269 -4.07 3.05 16.53
CA GLU A 269 -3.40 2.61 17.76
C GLU A 269 -2.89 3.80 18.58
N TRP A 270 -2.17 4.75 17.95
CA TRP A 270 -1.52 5.86 18.65
C TRP A 270 -2.50 6.79 19.34
N GLY A 271 -3.55 7.24 18.65
CA GLY A 271 -4.56 8.16 19.16
C GLY A 271 -5.43 7.59 20.28
N ASN A 272 -5.49 6.27 20.41
CA ASN A 272 -6.22 5.57 21.48
C ASN A 272 -5.36 5.30 22.72
N ARG A 273 -4.04 5.43 22.64
CA ARG A 273 -3.11 5.21 23.76
C ARG A 273 -2.84 6.52 24.50
N LEU A 274 -3.27 6.57 25.77
CA LEU A 274 -3.12 7.78 26.63
C LEU A 274 -1.68 8.04 27.11
N ASP A 275 -0.80 7.03 27.04
CA ASP A 275 0.62 7.09 27.42
C ASP A 275 1.54 7.65 26.33
N LEU A 276 1.02 7.92 25.13
CA LEU A 276 1.79 8.44 24.00
C LEU A 276 1.55 9.95 23.80
N PRO A 277 2.55 10.71 23.35
CA PRO A 277 2.41 12.15 23.10
C PRO A 277 1.57 12.43 21.84
N VAL A 278 0.90 13.57 21.80
CA VAL A 278 0.06 14.04 20.67
C VAL A 278 0.25 15.53 20.49
N ASP A 279 0.42 15.99 19.26
CA ASP A 279 0.37 17.38 18.82
C ASP A 279 -0.92 17.68 18.04
N ARG A 280 -1.23 18.99 17.90
CA ARG A 280 -2.37 19.51 17.15
C ARG A 280 -1.98 20.68 16.25
#